data_8de33f9a9e9c66fe6027386950f155f3
#
_entry.id   8de33f9a9e9c66fe6027386950f155f3
#
_cell.length_a   1.000
_cell.length_b   1.000
_cell.length_c   1.000
_cell.angle_alpha   90.00
_cell.angle_beta   90.00
_cell.angle_gamma   90.00
#
_symmetry.space_group_name_H-M   'P 1'
#
loop_
_entity.id
_entity.type
_entity.pdbx_description
1 polymer ?
#
loop_
_entity_poly.entity_id
_entity_poly.type
_entity_poly.pdbx_seq_one_letter_code
_entity_poly.pdbx_strand_id
1 'polypeptide(L)'
;MFGAFERMVAFRYLRARKGERFVSVIATFSLVGIALGVATLIIVMSVMNGFRQELLGRILGLNGHLGVHAYEPGGLRDFDGIAERVRKLAGITSATPIVEGQVLLTSDAGGATGGLARGIRPEDLRNRPLLAGNIRAGSLDQFQGDDAIMIGTRLAQKLGVRVGGKITLVSPQGRTTVIGMVPRMKAYTIVALFEAGMNEYDSGYVFLPLTSAQVFFQMKEAVSQIEVFVDNPDRVREVSREITRALSPLPVRVLDWQAANSSFFAAVQVERNVMFLILTLIIIVAAFNIVSSLIMLVKDKGRDIAILRTMGATRGAIMRIFLICGTSIGVLGTGIGFALGLVFCLNIESIRQALQALTGTELFNAEVYFLTRLPAVVDPHEVVQVVLMGLGLSLLATLYPSWRAAKIDPVEALRNE
;
A
#
# COMPACT_ATOMS: atom_id res chain seq x y z
N MET A 1 -30.18 25.39 21.74
CA MET A 1 -29.68 24.61 22.87
C MET A 1 -30.64 23.43 23.12
N PHE A 2 -30.13 22.24 23.35
CA PHE A 2 -30.95 21.06 23.67
C PHE A 2 -31.36 21.15 25.14
N GLY A 3 -32.67 21.16 25.42
CA GLY A 3 -33.23 21.25 26.78
C GLY A 3 -33.03 19.96 27.59
N ALA A 4 -33.09 20.06 28.93
CA ALA A 4 -32.99 18.88 29.81
C ALA A 4 -34.11 17.87 29.52
N PHE A 5 -35.30 18.34 29.20
CA PHE A 5 -36.46 17.52 28.83
C PHE A 5 -36.16 16.70 27.56
N GLU A 6 -35.65 17.31 26.52
CA GLU A 6 -35.36 16.65 25.25
C GLU A 6 -34.34 15.52 25.41
N ARG A 7 -33.26 15.77 26.16
CA ARG A 7 -32.25 14.76 26.48
C ARG A 7 -32.83 13.60 27.28
N MET A 8 -33.64 13.87 28.30
CA MET A 8 -34.25 12.85 29.13
C MET A 8 -35.17 11.95 28.30
N VAL A 9 -36.03 12.51 27.45
CA VAL A 9 -36.93 11.74 26.58
C VAL A 9 -36.15 10.92 25.55
N ALA A 10 -35.10 11.50 24.90
CA ALA A 10 -34.27 10.81 23.95
C ALA A 10 -33.55 9.59 24.58
N PHE A 11 -32.95 9.75 25.76
CA PHE A 11 -32.34 8.63 26.50
C PHE A 11 -33.34 7.56 26.86
N ARG A 12 -34.59 7.94 27.20
CA ARG A 12 -35.63 7.01 27.50
C ARG A 12 -36.13 6.21 26.29
N TYR A 13 -36.11 6.82 25.09
CA TYR A 13 -36.44 6.13 23.84
C TYR A 13 -35.33 5.16 23.39
N LEU A 14 -34.07 5.45 23.69
CA LEU A 14 -32.97 4.53 23.42
C LEU A 14 -32.88 3.36 24.41
N ARG A 15 -33.43 3.52 25.64
CA ARG A 15 -33.38 2.49 26.68
C ARG A 15 -34.60 1.58 26.58
N ALA A 16 -34.36 0.33 26.16
CA ALA A 16 -35.42 -0.67 26.02
C ALA A 16 -36.20 -0.89 27.33
N ARG A 17 -37.56 -0.83 27.27
CA ARG A 17 -38.44 -1.32 28.33
C ARG A 17 -38.81 -2.79 28.08
N LYS A 18 -39.10 -3.54 29.17
CA LYS A 18 -39.70 -4.90 29.08
C LYS A 18 -41.06 -4.78 28.35
N GLY A 19 -41.11 -5.14 27.08
CA GLY A 19 -42.29 -5.04 26.20
C GLY A 19 -42.02 -4.42 24.83
N GLU A 20 -40.98 -3.59 24.68
CA GLU A 20 -40.62 -2.91 23.42
C GLU A 20 -39.40 -3.56 22.74
N ARG A 21 -39.35 -4.89 22.67
CA ARG A 21 -38.22 -5.66 22.11
C ARG A 21 -37.93 -5.26 20.67
N PHE A 22 -38.93 -4.92 19.88
CA PHE A 22 -38.80 -4.63 18.46
C PHE A 22 -37.99 -3.34 18.19
N VAL A 23 -38.26 -2.27 18.94
CA VAL A 23 -37.53 -0.99 18.82
C VAL A 23 -36.05 -1.15 19.20
N SER A 24 -35.78 -1.91 20.25
CA SER A 24 -34.40 -2.20 20.69
C SER A 24 -33.63 -3.00 19.65
N VAL A 25 -34.27 -3.97 19.00
CA VAL A 25 -33.67 -4.78 17.94
C VAL A 25 -33.29 -3.91 16.75
N ILE A 26 -34.16 -3.02 16.29
CA ILE A 26 -33.88 -2.12 15.16
C ILE A 26 -32.73 -1.16 15.48
N ALA A 27 -32.75 -0.55 16.67
CA ALA A 27 -31.65 0.33 17.11
C ALA A 27 -30.31 -0.41 17.17
N THR A 28 -30.33 -1.68 17.63
CA THR A 28 -29.14 -2.54 17.67
C THR A 28 -28.63 -2.86 16.27
N PHE A 29 -29.50 -3.22 15.33
CA PHE A 29 -29.12 -3.46 13.94
C PHE A 29 -28.49 -2.23 13.29
N SER A 30 -29.04 -1.03 13.55
CA SER A 30 -28.45 0.22 13.06
C SER A 30 -27.07 0.46 13.64
N LEU A 31 -26.94 0.30 14.95
CA LEU A 31 -25.67 0.48 15.64
C LEU A 31 -24.62 -0.50 15.13
N VAL A 32 -24.97 -1.78 14.98
CA VAL A 32 -24.08 -2.80 14.41
C VAL A 32 -23.74 -2.49 12.95
N GLY A 33 -24.70 -2.05 12.14
CA GLY A 33 -24.49 -1.68 10.75
C GLY A 33 -23.49 -0.53 10.60
N ILE A 34 -23.62 0.53 11.42
CA ILE A 34 -22.68 1.65 11.43
C ILE A 34 -21.30 1.19 11.92
N ALA A 35 -21.27 0.42 13.01
CA ALA A 35 -20.02 -0.07 13.59
C ALA A 35 -19.25 -0.96 12.61
N LEU A 36 -19.93 -1.90 11.95
CA LEU A 36 -19.33 -2.73 10.90
C LEU A 36 -18.88 -1.91 9.70
N GLY A 37 -19.68 -0.95 9.26
CA GLY A 37 -19.30 -0.06 8.16
C GLY A 37 -18.02 0.70 8.45
N VAL A 38 -17.94 1.38 9.59
CA VAL A 38 -16.75 2.14 10.01
C VAL A 38 -15.54 1.22 10.24
N ALA A 39 -15.74 0.07 10.90
CA ALA A 39 -14.67 -0.91 11.11
C ALA A 39 -14.10 -1.42 9.77
N THR A 40 -14.97 -1.83 8.85
CA THR A 40 -14.56 -2.31 7.51
C THR A 40 -13.77 -1.24 6.75
N LEU A 41 -14.20 0.03 6.81
CA LEU A 41 -13.47 1.13 6.18
C LEU A 41 -12.05 1.24 6.72
N ILE A 42 -11.89 1.28 8.05
CA ILE A 42 -10.60 1.38 8.71
C ILE A 42 -9.71 0.18 8.35
N ILE A 43 -10.26 -1.04 8.39
CA ILE A 43 -9.52 -2.26 8.08
C ILE A 43 -9.04 -2.25 6.62
N VAL A 44 -9.95 -2.00 5.68
CA VAL A 44 -9.60 -2.03 4.24
C VAL A 44 -8.55 -0.98 3.91
N MET A 45 -8.72 0.27 4.37
CA MET A 45 -7.74 1.33 4.13
C MET A 45 -6.39 1.00 4.74
N SER A 46 -6.36 0.51 5.99
CA SER A 46 -5.11 0.15 6.67
C SER A 46 -4.36 -0.99 5.98
N VAL A 47 -5.08 -2.01 5.49
CA VAL A 47 -4.49 -3.13 4.73
C VAL A 47 -3.94 -2.64 3.40
N MET A 48 -4.70 -1.80 2.68
CA MET A 48 -4.25 -1.25 1.40
C MET A 48 -3.01 -0.36 1.56
N ASN A 49 -2.99 0.50 2.58
CA ASN A 49 -1.83 1.32 2.89
C ASN A 49 -0.61 0.46 3.24
N GLY A 50 -0.81 -0.58 4.05
CA GLY A 50 0.24 -1.52 4.39
C GLY A 50 0.80 -2.24 3.17
N PHE A 51 -0.07 -2.76 2.31
CA PHE A 51 0.31 -3.42 1.07
C PHE A 51 1.09 -2.47 0.13
N ARG A 52 0.57 -1.25 -0.05
CA ARG A 52 1.23 -0.22 -0.86
C ARG A 52 2.61 0.14 -0.32
N GLN A 53 2.73 0.39 0.98
CA GLN A 53 4.02 0.76 1.60
C GLN A 53 5.03 -0.37 1.51
N GLU A 54 4.61 -1.61 1.77
CA GLU A 54 5.49 -2.78 1.69
C GLU A 54 5.99 -3.02 0.25
N LEU A 55 5.08 -2.97 -0.74
CA LEU A 55 5.46 -3.12 -2.16
C LEU A 55 6.38 -1.99 -2.62
N LEU A 56 6.02 -0.74 -2.32
CA LEU A 56 6.86 0.41 -2.68
C LEU A 56 8.21 0.34 -1.97
N GLY A 57 8.25 0.01 -0.68
CA GLY A 57 9.48 -0.12 0.08
C GLY A 57 10.42 -1.17 -0.52
N ARG A 58 9.89 -2.29 -1.02
CA ARG A 58 10.70 -3.33 -1.67
C ARG A 58 11.16 -2.94 -3.07
N ILE A 59 10.26 -2.40 -3.89
CA ILE A 59 10.60 -1.94 -5.24
C ILE A 59 11.65 -0.82 -5.16
N LEU A 60 11.43 0.17 -4.30
CA LEU A 60 12.29 1.34 -4.16
C LEU A 60 13.56 1.05 -3.35
N GLY A 61 13.56 0.03 -2.50
CA GLY A 61 14.73 -0.33 -1.71
C GLY A 61 15.82 -1.05 -2.51
N LEU A 62 15.44 -1.74 -3.59
CA LEU A 62 16.39 -2.43 -4.47
C LEU A 62 16.76 -1.60 -5.70
N ASN A 63 15.79 -0.85 -6.23
CA ASN A 63 15.97 0.06 -7.35
C ASN A 63 16.02 1.51 -6.87
N GLY A 64 16.89 2.32 -7.45
CA GLY A 64 16.91 3.75 -7.18
C GLY A 64 15.58 4.43 -7.47
N HIS A 65 15.34 5.51 -6.75
CA HIS A 65 14.16 6.33 -6.95
C HIS A 65 14.19 7.10 -8.28
N LEU A 66 15.42 7.38 -8.78
CA LEU A 66 15.66 8.02 -10.08
C LEU A 66 16.84 7.34 -10.78
N GLY A 67 16.81 7.35 -12.10
CA GLY A 67 17.91 6.92 -12.96
C GLY A 67 18.34 8.05 -13.88
N VAL A 68 19.63 8.39 -13.86
CA VAL A 68 20.22 9.33 -14.83
C VAL A 68 20.85 8.50 -15.94
N HIS A 69 20.34 8.66 -17.16
CA HIS A 69 20.76 7.91 -18.35
C HIS A 69 21.34 8.84 -19.40
N ALA A 70 22.22 8.35 -20.25
CA ALA A 70 22.62 9.07 -21.45
C ALA A 70 21.48 9.12 -22.48
N TYR A 71 21.41 10.20 -23.27
CA TYR A 71 20.52 10.24 -24.44
C TYR A 71 21.07 9.36 -25.58
N GLU A 72 22.40 9.31 -25.72
CA GLU A 72 23.03 8.57 -26.79
C GLU A 72 23.37 7.13 -26.41
N PRO A 73 23.33 6.19 -27.35
CA PRO A 73 23.83 4.83 -27.13
C PRO A 73 25.34 4.86 -26.76
N GLY A 74 25.72 4.06 -25.76
CA GLY A 74 27.13 3.96 -25.32
C GLY A 74 27.34 4.28 -23.85
N GLY A 75 26.27 4.75 -23.16
CA GLY A 75 26.28 4.99 -21.73
C GLY A 75 26.84 6.34 -21.31
N LEU A 76 26.83 6.56 -19.99
CA LEU A 76 27.34 7.77 -19.36
C LEU A 76 28.86 7.68 -19.19
N ARG A 77 29.57 8.59 -19.80
CA ARG A 77 30.99 8.85 -19.52
C ARG A 77 31.11 9.90 -18.42
N ASP A 78 32.26 10.02 -17.79
CA ASP A 78 32.46 10.88 -16.61
C ASP A 78 31.39 10.68 -15.53
N PHE A 79 31.00 9.43 -15.37
CA PHE A 79 29.90 9.06 -14.44
C PHE A 79 30.24 9.41 -12.99
N ASP A 80 31.51 9.44 -12.60
CA ASP A 80 31.93 9.84 -11.24
C ASP A 80 31.71 11.33 -11.00
N GLY A 81 32.09 12.18 -11.98
CA GLY A 81 31.83 13.61 -11.90
C GLY A 81 30.36 13.94 -11.89
N ILE A 82 29.54 13.21 -12.68
CA ILE A 82 28.07 13.35 -12.68
C ILE A 82 27.50 12.91 -11.36
N ALA A 83 27.90 11.74 -10.84
CA ALA A 83 27.41 11.22 -9.55
C ALA A 83 27.71 12.16 -8.38
N GLU A 84 28.91 12.75 -8.39
CA GLU A 84 29.31 13.71 -7.36
C GLU A 84 28.49 15.02 -7.42
N ARG A 85 28.19 15.54 -8.61
CA ARG A 85 27.29 16.70 -8.77
C ARG A 85 25.90 16.41 -8.24
N VAL A 86 25.37 15.20 -8.54
CA VAL A 86 24.05 14.78 -8.06
C VAL A 86 24.05 14.63 -6.55
N ARG A 87 25.09 14.03 -5.93
CA ARG A 87 25.18 13.85 -4.47
C ARG A 87 25.18 15.17 -3.69
N LYS A 88 25.61 16.28 -4.30
CA LYS A 88 25.61 17.61 -3.66
C LYS A 88 24.25 18.28 -3.60
N LEU A 89 23.23 17.74 -4.29
CA LEU A 89 21.87 18.28 -4.26
C LEU A 89 21.15 17.89 -2.97
N ALA A 90 20.31 18.81 -2.47
CA ALA A 90 19.52 18.57 -1.28
C ALA A 90 18.53 17.41 -1.48
N GLY A 91 18.36 16.57 -0.46
CA GLY A 91 17.43 15.44 -0.50
C GLY A 91 17.95 14.19 -1.23
N ILE A 92 19.21 14.20 -1.71
CA ILE A 92 19.86 13.02 -2.29
C ILE A 92 20.57 12.23 -1.18
N THR A 93 20.18 10.97 -1.03
CA THR A 93 20.82 10.05 -0.07
C THR A 93 22.02 9.36 -0.68
N SER A 94 21.92 8.92 -1.94
CA SER A 94 23.05 8.34 -2.67
C SER A 94 22.89 8.48 -4.17
N ALA A 95 24.00 8.47 -4.89
CA ALA A 95 24.04 8.41 -6.36
C ALA A 95 25.16 7.43 -6.77
N THR A 96 24.75 6.29 -7.32
CA THR A 96 25.61 5.13 -7.58
C THR A 96 25.65 4.81 -9.06
N PRO A 97 26.82 4.84 -9.69
CA PRO A 97 27.00 4.37 -11.07
C PRO A 97 26.74 2.86 -11.16
N ILE A 98 25.94 2.43 -12.13
CA ILE A 98 25.67 1.01 -12.39
C ILE A 98 25.73 0.69 -13.89
N VAL A 99 26.17 -0.52 -14.19
CA VAL A 99 26.05 -1.14 -15.51
C VAL A 99 24.98 -2.21 -15.42
N GLU A 100 23.97 -2.13 -16.26
CA GLU A 100 22.84 -3.06 -16.24
C GLU A 100 22.61 -3.63 -17.65
N GLY A 101 22.32 -4.95 -17.71
CA GLY A 101 21.97 -5.60 -18.96
C GLY A 101 21.30 -6.95 -18.77
N GLN A 102 20.46 -7.31 -19.74
CA GLN A 102 19.80 -8.61 -19.75
C GLN A 102 20.79 -9.70 -20.12
N VAL A 103 20.70 -10.83 -19.44
CA VAL A 103 21.55 -12.00 -19.65
C VAL A 103 20.74 -13.29 -19.59
N LEU A 104 21.24 -14.31 -20.27
CA LEU A 104 20.84 -15.69 -19.98
C LEU A 104 21.85 -16.28 -19.00
N LEU A 105 21.37 -16.85 -17.94
CA LEU A 105 22.12 -17.49 -16.88
C LEU A 105 22.04 -19.01 -17.04
N THR A 106 23.18 -19.65 -17.13
CA THR A 106 23.26 -21.12 -17.30
C THR A 106 24.20 -21.74 -16.27
N SER A 107 23.93 -22.97 -15.88
CA SER A 107 24.80 -23.75 -14.99
C SER A 107 25.20 -25.05 -15.63
N ASP A 108 26.31 -25.65 -15.14
CA ASP A 108 26.79 -26.97 -15.59
C ASP A 108 25.78 -28.09 -15.24
N ALA A 109 24.86 -27.86 -14.31
CA ALA A 109 23.76 -28.78 -13.98
C ALA A 109 22.63 -28.78 -15.03
N GLY A 110 22.71 -27.99 -16.11
CA GLY A 110 21.76 -27.99 -17.24
C GLY A 110 20.59 -27.04 -17.11
N GLY A 111 20.54 -26.17 -16.08
CA GLY A 111 19.51 -25.13 -15.94
C GLY A 111 19.84 -23.89 -16.77
N ALA A 112 18.79 -23.26 -17.37
CA ALA A 112 18.92 -21.95 -18.03
C ALA A 112 17.75 -21.06 -17.65
N THR A 113 18.02 -19.76 -17.40
CA THR A 113 16.99 -18.77 -17.08
C THR A 113 17.43 -17.37 -17.50
N GLY A 114 16.49 -16.55 -17.95
CA GLY A 114 16.74 -15.12 -18.19
C GLY A 114 16.94 -14.39 -16.86
N GLY A 115 17.78 -13.36 -16.87
CA GLY A 115 18.02 -12.53 -15.71
C GLY A 115 18.56 -11.16 -16.08
N LEU A 116 18.74 -10.31 -15.05
CA LEU A 116 19.30 -8.98 -15.15
C LEU A 116 20.62 -8.93 -14.36
N ALA A 117 21.71 -8.67 -15.07
CA ALA A 117 23.01 -8.50 -14.46
C ALA A 117 23.28 -7.02 -14.17
N ARG A 118 23.65 -6.72 -12.91
CA ARG A 118 23.99 -5.40 -12.41
C ARG A 118 25.45 -5.34 -11.97
N GLY A 119 26.23 -4.50 -12.62
CA GLY A 119 27.56 -4.14 -12.19
C GLY A 119 27.50 -2.98 -11.20
N ILE A 120 28.05 -3.18 -10.01
CA ILE A 120 28.07 -2.19 -8.93
C ILE A 120 29.43 -2.24 -8.22
N ARG A 121 29.88 -1.12 -7.67
CA ARG A 121 31.09 -1.10 -6.84
C ARG A 121 30.87 -1.87 -5.53
N PRO A 122 31.88 -2.59 -5.02
CA PRO A 122 31.75 -3.32 -3.75
C PRO A 122 31.36 -2.41 -2.56
N GLU A 123 31.90 -1.19 -2.50
CA GLU A 123 31.57 -0.20 -1.48
C GLU A 123 30.10 0.26 -1.57
N ASP A 124 29.60 0.51 -2.77
CA ASP A 124 28.21 0.93 -2.99
C ASP A 124 27.23 -0.21 -2.67
N LEU A 125 27.62 -1.47 -2.94
CA LEU A 125 26.82 -2.64 -2.60
C LEU A 125 26.69 -2.84 -1.08
N ARG A 126 27.79 -2.62 -0.33
CA ARG A 126 27.78 -2.68 1.14
C ARG A 126 26.88 -1.63 1.77
N ASN A 127 26.72 -0.50 1.12
CA ASN A 127 25.84 0.60 1.56
C ASN A 127 24.38 0.39 1.22
N ARG A 128 23.98 -0.79 0.68
CA ARG A 128 22.59 -1.15 0.39
C ARG A 128 22.04 -2.11 1.47
N PRO A 129 21.26 -1.64 2.45
CA PRO A 129 20.81 -2.46 3.58
C PRO A 129 20.02 -3.69 3.15
N LEU A 130 19.18 -3.58 2.09
CA LEU A 130 18.38 -4.69 1.57
C LEU A 130 19.21 -5.82 0.95
N LEU A 131 20.42 -5.53 0.46
CA LEU A 131 21.33 -6.54 -0.08
C LEU A 131 22.36 -6.97 0.96
N ALA A 132 23.10 -6.02 1.52
CA ALA A 132 24.18 -6.29 2.47
C ALA A 132 23.67 -6.93 3.78
N GLY A 133 22.50 -6.53 4.26
CA GLY A 133 21.88 -7.10 5.47
C GLY A 133 21.19 -8.45 5.28
N ASN A 134 21.04 -8.91 4.04
CA ASN A 134 20.28 -10.12 3.72
C ASN A 134 21.13 -11.17 2.95
N ILE A 135 22.41 -11.26 3.25
CA ILE A 135 23.27 -12.35 2.75
C ILE A 135 22.94 -13.63 3.51
N ARG A 136 22.57 -14.67 2.78
CA ARG A 136 22.22 -16.01 3.33
C ARG A 136 23.38 -16.99 3.36
N ALA A 137 24.30 -16.85 2.43
CA ALA A 137 25.50 -17.66 2.35
C ALA A 137 26.63 -16.92 1.63
N GLY A 138 27.89 -17.23 1.96
CA GLY A 138 29.07 -16.55 1.39
C GLY A 138 29.41 -15.24 2.10
N SER A 139 30.26 -14.42 1.47
CA SER A 139 30.70 -13.12 2.02
C SER A 139 30.84 -12.06 0.93
N LEU A 140 30.45 -10.81 1.24
CA LEU A 140 30.69 -9.65 0.38
C LEU A 140 32.18 -9.27 0.30
N ASP A 141 33.02 -9.76 1.18
CA ASP A 141 34.48 -9.48 1.13
C ASP A 141 35.13 -10.13 -0.09
N GLN A 142 34.53 -11.23 -0.59
CA GLN A 142 34.96 -11.91 -1.81
C GLN A 142 34.35 -11.30 -3.08
N PHE A 143 33.47 -10.29 -2.96
CA PHE A 143 32.87 -9.62 -4.09
C PHE A 143 33.82 -8.61 -4.73
N GLN A 144 34.91 -9.14 -5.28
CA GLN A 144 36.01 -8.38 -5.90
C GLN A 144 36.60 -9.17 -7.08
N GLY A 145 37.32 -8.44 -7.95
CA GLY A 145 37.96 -9.04 -9.12
C GLY A 145 36.98 -9.24 -10.29
N ASP A 146 37.43 -10.00 -11.28
CA ASP A 146 36.74 -10.11 -12.57
C ASP A 146 35.71 -11.21 -12.65
N ASP A 147 35.83 -12.22 -11.77
CA ASP A 147 35.05 -13.46 -11.86
C ASP A 147 34.07 -13.68 -10.70
N ALA A 148 33.95 -12.70 -9.80
CA ALA A 148 33.00 -12.78 -8.68
C ALA A 148 31.59 -12.44 -9.11
N ILE A 149 30.60 -13.21 -8.59
CA ILE A 149 29.18 -12.94 -8.77
C ILE A 149 28.39 -13.21 -7.50
N MET A 150 27.43 -12.35 -7.21
CA MET A 150 26.43 -12.55 -6.18
C MET A 150 25.07 -12.81 -6.84
N ILE A 151 24.36 -13.85 -6.41
CA ILE A 151 23.08 -14.25 -7.00
C ILE A 151 22.00 -14.42 -5.93
N GLY A 152 20.72 -14.35 -6.33
CA GLY A 152 19.61 -14.59 -5.41
C GLY A 152 19.48 -16.07 -5.02
N THR A 153 18.96 -16.33 -3.81
CA THR A 153 18.80 -17.70 -3.28
C THR A 153 17.89 -18.57 -4.14
N ARG A 154 16.79 -18.01 -4.66
CA ARG A 154 15.86 -18.74 -5.55
C ARG A 154 16.50 -19.05 -6.91
N LEU A 155 17.32 -18.15 -7.43
CA LEU A 155 18.08 -18.41 -8.64
C LEU A 155 19.09 -19.55 -8.43
N ALA A 156 19.79 -19.56 -7.28
CA ALA A 156 20.70 -20.64 -6.95
C ALA A 156 19.99 -22.00 -6.85
N GLN A 157 18.81 -22.04 -6.23
CA GLN A 157 17.98 -23.26 -6.16
C GLN A 157 17.54 -23.71 -7.56
N LYS A 158 17.06 -22.80 -8.39
CA LYS A 158 16.56 -23.07 -9.75
C LYS A 158 17.65 -23.64 -10.67
N LEU A 159 18.86 -23.13 -10.54
CA LEU A 159 20.00 -23.55 -11.34
C LEU A 159 20.84 -24.68 -10.70
N GLY A 160 20.48 -25.14 -9.50
CA GLY A 160 21.17 -26.21 -8.79
C GLY A 160 22.61 -25.87 -8.37
N VAL A 161 22.89 -24.57 -8.09
CA VAL A 161 24.24 -24.07 -7.77
C VAL A 161 24.35 -23.61 -6.32
N ARG A 162 25.59 -23.52 -5.81
CA ARG A 162 25.90 -23.09 -4.44
C ARG A 162 27.07 -22.12 -4.44
N VAL A 163 27.34 -21.48 -3.31
CA VAL A 163 28.54 -20.67 -3.10
C VAL A 163 29.79 -21.49 -3.45
N GLY A 164 30.72 -20.89 -4.19
CA GLY A 164 31.91 -21.54 -4.76
C GLY A 164 31.66 -22.25 -6.09
N GLY A 165 30.39 -22.45 -6.48
CA GLY A 165 30.03 -23.00 -7.79
C GLY A 165 30.18 -21.96 -8.91
N LYS A 166 30.07 -22.41 -10.16
CA LYS A 166 30.16 -21.54 -11.34
C LYS A 166 28.81 -21.36 -12.02
N ILE A 167 28.60 -20.17 -12.55
CA ILE A 167 27.46 -19.79 -13.39
C ILE A 167 27.98 -19.08 -14.63
N THR A 168 27.43 -19.42 -15.79
CA THR A 168 27.80 -18.77 -17.04
C THR A 168 26.77 -17.73 -17.43
N LEU A 169 27.22 -16.49 -17.63
CA LEU A 169 26.42 -15.42 -18.19
C LEU A 169 26.57 -15.40 -19.71
N VAL A 170 25.45 -15.33 -20.40
CA VAL A 170 25.41 -15.21 -21.87
C VAL A 170 24.68 -13.90 -22.20
N SER A 171 25.39 -12.99 -22.88
CA SER A 171 24.79 -11.72 -23.35
C SER A 171 24.12 -11.94 -24.70
N PRO A 172 22.83 -11.54 -24.87
CA PRO A 172 22.18 -11.57 -26.19
C PRO A 172 22.84 -10.57 -27.18
N GLN A 173 23.49 -9.53 -26.66
CA GLN A 173 24.25 -8.58 -27.47
C GLN A 173 25.63 -9.18 -27.76
N GLY A 174 25.73 -9.95 -28.83
CA GLY A 174 26.96 -10.58 -29.28
C GLY A 174 27.89 -9.65 -30.07
N ARG A 175 29.05 -10.19 -30.49
CA ARG A 175 29.90 -9.56 -31.51
C ARG A 175 29.42 -9.95 -32.89
N THR A 176 29.21 -8.99 -33.75
CA THR A 176 28.99 -9.26 -35.19
C THR A 176 30.30 -9.79 -35.80
N THR A 177 30.26 -11.00 -36.30
CA THR A 177 31.36 -11.63 -36.99
C THR A 177 30.99 -11.91 -38.44
N VAL A 178 31.94 -12.27 -39.28
CA VAL A 178 31.70 -12.62 -40.70
C VAL A 178 30.69 -13.78 -40.88
N ILE A 179 30.58 -14.63 -39.87
CA ILE A 179 29.67 -15.80 -39.81
C ILE A 179 28.39 -15.57 -39.02
N GLY A 180 28.10 -14.33 -38.57
CA GLY A 180 26.92 -13.97 -37.83
C GLY A 180 27.22 -13.41 -36.44
N MET A 181 26.19 -13.25 -35.62
CA MET A 181 26.29 -12.73 -34.25
C MET A 181 26.67 -13.85 -33.28
N VAL A 182 27.85 -13.73 -32.65
CA VAL A 182 28.30 -14.70 -31.62
C VAL A 182 28.01 -14.10 -30.24
N PRO A 183 27.17 -14.75 -29.40
CA PRO A 183 26.89 -14.32 -28.05
C PRO A 183 28.17 -14.27 -27.20
N ARG A 184 28.27 -13.30 -26.32
CA ARG A 184 29.32 -13.28 -25.32
C ARG A 184 28.99 -14.17 -24.16
N MET A 185 29.95 -14.98 -23.76
CA MET A 185 29.81 -15.92 -22.65
C MET A 185 30.99 -15.74 -21.69
N LYS A 186 30.71 -15.71 -20.40
CA LYS A 186 31.73 -15.69 -19.34
C LYS A 186 31.21 -16.45 -18.14
N ALA A 187 32.06 -17.32 -17.60
CA ALA A 187 31.81 -18.03 -16.35
C ALA A 187 32.25 -17.17 -15.16
N TYR A 188 31.42 -17.16 -14.11
CA TYR A 188 31.64 -16.47 -12.86
C TYR A 188 31.55 -17.42 -11.68
N THR A 189 32.31 -17.14 -10.62
CA THR A 189 32.27 -17.89 -9.37
C THR A 189 31.30 -17.23 -8.38
N ILE A 190 30.36 -17.98 -7.84
CA ILE A 190 29.37 -17.50 -6.88
C ILE A 190 30.05 -17.26 -5.53
N VAL A 191 30.14 -16.02 -5.09
CA VAL A 191 30.77 -15.61 -3.83
C VAL A 191 29.79 -15.39 -2.70
N ALA A 192 28.54 -15.02 -3.03
CA ALA A 192 27.49 -14.82 -2.04
C ALA A 192 26.10 -15.08 -2.62
N LEU A 193 25.16 -15.47 -1.72
CA LEU A 193 23.73 -15.60 -2.00
C LEU A 193 22.98 -14.57 -1.19
N PHE A 194 22.10 -13.78 -1.83
CA PHE A 194 21.23 -12.80 -1.18
C PHE A 194 19.77 -13.22 -1.23
N GLU A 195 18.97 -12.70 -0.32
CA GLU A 195 17.52 -12.87 -0.29
C GLU A 195 16.83 -11.53 -0.02
N ALA A 196 16.38 -10.86 -1.08
CA ALA A 196 15.65 -9.58 -0.98
C ALA A 196 14.20 -9.77 -0.50
N GLY A 197 13.69 -11.00 -0.50
CA GLY A 197 12.33 -11.35 -0.11
C GLY A 197 11.29 -11.11 -1.21
N MET A 198 11.73 -10.87 -2.45
CA MET A 198 10.88 -10.77 -3.64
C MET A 198 11.31 -11.82 -4.66
N ASN A 199 10.34 -12.61 -5.12
CA ASN A 199 10.62 -13.70 -6.06
C ASN A 199 11.33 -13.23 -7.32
N GLU A 200 10.93 -12.08 -7.87
CA GLU A 200 11.49 -11.52 -9.10
C GLU A 200 13.00 -11.20 -8.94
N TYR A 201 13.37 -10.56 -7.83
CA TYR A 201 14.76 -10.21 -7.56
C TYR A 201 15.59 -11.43 -7.16
N ASP A 202 15.04 -12.27 -6.30
CA ASP A 202 15.75 -13.47 -5.80
C ASP A 202 15.93 -14.55 -6.88
N SER A 203 15.13 -14.52 -7.96
CA SER A 203 15.20 -15.49 -9.07
C SER A 203 15.75 -14.92 -10.37
N GLY A 204 15.89 -13.60 -10.51
CA GLY A 204 16.24 -12.96 -11.77
C GLY A 204 17.42 -11.98 -11.73
N TYR A 205 17.85 -11.52 -10.55
CA TYR A 205 18.93 -10.55 -10.45
C TYR A 205 20.26 -11.19 -10.05
N VAL A 206 21.33 -10.72 -10.69
CA VAL A 206 22.69 -11.07 -10.33
C VAL A 206 23.55 -9.78 -10.27
N PHE A 207 24.50 -9.76 -9.34
CA PHE A 207 25.38 -8.62 -9.14
C PHE A 207 26.82 -9.01 -9.47
N LEU A 208 27.51 -8.10 -10.16
CA LEU A 208 28.91 -8.20 -10.59
C LEU A 208 29.70 -6.99 -10.05
N PRO A 209 31.01 -7.08 -9.81
CA PRO A 209 31.84 -5.91 -9.68
C PRO A 209 31.70 -5.00 -10.91
N LEU A 210 31.65 -3.67 -10.70
CA LEU A 210 31.38 -2.70 -11.76
C LEU A 210 32.34 -2.88 -12.96
N THR A 211 33.62 -3.03 -12.69
CA THR A 211 34.68 -3.21 -13.72
C THR A 211 34.44 -4.48 -14.54
N SER A 212 34.08 -5.59 -13.87
CA SER A 212 33.78 -6.85 -14.54
C SER A 212 32.56 -6.71 -15.46
N ALA A 213 31.48 -6.02 -15.01
CA ALA A 213 30.31 -5.75 -15.82
C ALA A 213 30.62 -4.82 -17.01
N GLN A 214 31.43 -3.79 -16.82
CA GLN A 214 31.89 -2.92 -17.92
C GLN A 214 32.60 -3.71 -19.00
N VAL A 215 33.48 -4.63 -18.63
CA VAL A 215 34.18 -5.51 -19.59
C VAL A 215 33.16 -6.44 -20.28
N PHE A 216 32.28 -7.07 -19.51
CA PHE A 216 31.30 -8.02 -20.04
C PHE A 216 30.32 -7.37 -21.01
N PHE A 217 29.80 -6.17 -20.71
CA PHE A 217 28.87 -5.44 -21.57
C PHE A 217 29.55 -4.51 -22.59
N GLN A 218 30.86 -4.49 -22.64
CA GLN A 218 31.69 -3.60 -23.51
C GLN A 218 31.42 -2.10 -23.29
N MET A 219 31.10 -1.72 -22.11
CA MET A 219 30.92 -0.33 -21.70
C MET A 219 32.26 0.25 -21.17
N LYS A 220 33.27 0.36 -22.04
CA LYS A 220 34.58 0.90 -21.66
C LYS A 220 34.41 2.31 -21.11
N GLU A 221 34.83 2.53 -19.87
CA GLU A 221 34.78 3.84 -19.18
C GLU A 221 33.42 4.54 -19.18
N ALA A 222 32.34 3.74 -19.28
CA ALA A 222 30.98 4.23 -19.22
C ALA A 222 30.09 3.32 -18.31
N VAL A 223 28.95 3.86 -17.89
CA VAL A 223 27.94 3.12 -17.16
C VAL A 223 26.58 3.26 -17.85
N SER A 224 25.66 2.31 -17.58
CA SER A 224 24.32 2.35 -18.16
C SER A 224 23.52 3.52 -17.61
N GLN A 225 23.66 3.77 -16.30
CA GLN A 225 22.95 4.81 -15.58
C GLN A 225 23.65 5.14 -14.25
N ILE A 226 23.27 6.28 -13.68
CA ILE A 226 23.52 6.59 -12.27
C ILE A 226 22.18 6.43 -11.54
N GLU A 227 22.16 5.50 -10.63
CA GLU A 227 20.99 5.21 -9.79
C GLU A 227 21.01 6.13 -8.56
N VAL A 228 19.90 6.83 -8.32
CA VAL A 228 19.80 7.87 -7.30
C VAL A 228 18.72 7.50 -6.29
N PHE A 229 19.08 7.53 -4.99
CA PHE A 229 18.16 7.42 -3.89
C PHE A 229 17.92 8.79 -3.26
N VAL A 230 16.69 9.09 -2.93
CA VAL A 230 16.26 10.33 -2.26
C VAL A 230 15.70 10.03 -0.88
N ASP A 231 15.69 11.00 0.00
CA ASP A 231 15.13 10.90 1.36
C ASP A 231 13.60 10.70 1.34
N ASN A 232 12.92 11.36 0.40
CA ASN A 232 11.48 11.27 0.23
C ASN A 232 11.10 10.85 -1.20
N PRO A 233 10.70 9.58 -1.42
CA PRO A 233 10.31 9.07 -2.74
C PRO A 233 9.09 9.75 -3.38
N ASP A 234 8.26 10.45 -2.60
CA ASP A 234 7.10 11.15 -3.14
C ASP A 234 7.47 12.45 -3.87
N ARG A 235 8.66 13.00 -3.57
CA ARG A 235 9.18 14.23 -4.18
C ARG A 235 10.06 13.99 -5.42
N VAL A 236 10.12 12.76 -5.94
CA VAL A 236 11.00 12.40 -7.07
C VAL A 236 10.84 13.31 -8.29
N ARG A 237 9.62 13.81 -8.57
CA ARG A 237 9.39 14.72 -9.71
C ARG A 237 10.03 16.09 -9.53
N GLU A 238 10.11 16.59 -8.31
CA GLU A 238 10.80 17.86 -8.01
C GLU A 238 12.30 17.66 -8.13
N VAL A 239 12.82 16.63 -7.48
CA VAL A 239 14.24 16.27 -7.50
C VAL A 239 14.70 15.95 -8.91
N SER A 240 13.90 15.26 -9.73
CA SER A 240 14.20 15.01 -11.15
C SER A 240 14.45 16.29 -11.94
N ARG A 241 13.62 17.32 -11.70
CA ARG A 241 13.81 18.64 -12.32
C ARG A 241 15.07 19.36 -11.82
N GLU A 242 15.41 19.24 -10.55
CA GLU A 242 16.62 19.80 -9.96
C GLU A 242 17.88 19.14 -10.51
N ILE A 243 17.91 17.79 -10.59
CA ILE A 243 18.99 17.03 -11.21
C ILE A 243 19.17 17.44 -12.67
N THR A 244 18.08 17.54 -13.44
CA THR A 244 18.11 17.94 -14.84
C THR A 244 18.74 19.34 -15.02
N ARG A 245 18.39 20.29 -14.14
CA ARG A 245 18.98 21.65 -14.16
C ARG A 245 20.47 21.64 -13.78
N ALA A 246 20.82 20.90 -12.73
CA ALA A 246 22.20 20.81 -12.23
C ALA A 246 23.15 20.15 -13.23
N LEU A 247 22.63 19.25 -14.06
CA LEU A 247 23.41 18.54 -15.07
C LEU A 247 23.40 19.24 -16.45
N SER A 248 22.63 20.31 -16.64
CA SER A 248 22.63 21.08 -17.89
C SER A 248 24.01 21.72 -18.11
N PRO A 249 24.61 21.70 -19.34
CA PRO A 249 24.01 21.27 -20.61
C PRO A 249 24.32 19.82 -21.02
N LEU A 250 24.61 18.91 -20.09
CA LEU A 250 24.93 17.52 -20.41
C LEU A 250 23.74 16.82 -21.10
N PRO A 251 23.97 15.96 -22.12
CA PRO A 251 22.91 15.23 -22.80
C PRO A 251 22.47 14.03 -21.99
N VAL A 252 21.77 14.28 -20.86
CA VAL A 252 21.27 13.25 -19.95
C VAL A 252 19.76 13.30 -19.80
N ARG A 253 19.17 12.15 -19.58
CA ARG A 253 17.74 11.97 -19.28
C ARG A 253 17.57 11.43 -17.87
N VAL A 254 16.78 12.13 -17.07
CA VAL A 254 16.43 11.68 -15.73
C VAL A 254 15.07 11.00 -15.78
N LEU A 255 15.03 9.73 -15.42
CA LEU A 255 13.80 8.94 -15.29
C LEU A 255 13.51 8.69 -13.82
N ASP A 256 12.31 9.00 -13.38
CA ASP A 256 11.86 8.66 -12.06
C ASP A 256 11.20 7.27 -12.03
N TRP A 257 11.11 6.66 -10.84
CA TRP A 257 10.53 5.32 -10.65
C TRP A 257 9.08 5.24 -11.09
N GLN A 258 8.32 6.35 -11.00
CA GLN A 258 6.92 6.41 -11.41
C GLN A 258 6.79 6.31 -12.93
N ALA A 259 7.69 6.98 -13.65
CA ALA A 259 7.76 6.89 -15.11
C ALA A 259 8.26 5.52 -15.57
N ALA A 260 9.27 4.96 -14.88
CA ALA A 260 9.82 3.64 -15.18
C ALA A 260 8.79 2.51 -14.92
N ASN A 261 7.92 2.67 -13.91
CA ASN A 261 6.87 1.71 -13.54
C ASN A 261 5.47 2.28 -13.79
N SER A 262 5.27 2.97 -14.90
CA SER A 262 4.01 3.67 -15.21
C SER A 262 2.77 2.78 -15.15
N SER A 263 2.85 1.54 -15.62
CA SER A 263 1.75 0.56 -15.56
C SER A 263 1.38 0.19 -14.12
N PHE A 264 2.37 -0.01 -13.25
CA PHE A 264 2.16 -0.30 -11.85
C PHE A 264 1.56 0.92 -11.13
N PHE A 265 2.10 2.11 -11.40
CA PHE A 265 1.58 3.35 -10.81
C PHE A 265 0.14 3.63 -11.26
N ALA A 266 -0.16 3.41 -12.54
CA ALA A 266 -1.52 3.51 -13.07
C ALA A 266 -2.47 2.51 -12.37
N ALA A 267 -2.04 1.26 -12.16
CA ALA A 267 -2.84 0.25 -11.45
C ALA A 267 -3.15 0.67 -10.00
N VAL A 268 -2.16 1.19 -9.27
CA VAL A 268 -2.35 1.71 -7.90
C VAL A 268 -3.29 2.92 -7.88
N GLN A 269 -3.23 3.79 -8.90
CA GLN A 269 -4.14 4.93 -8.99
C GLN A 269 -5.58 4.50 -9.31
N VAL A 270 -5.76 3.54 -10.20
CA VAL A 270 -7.09 2.96 -10.50
C VAL A 270 -7.66 2.28 -9.27
N GLU A 271 -6.86 1.50 -8.56
CA GLU A 271 -7.24 0.86 -7.30
C GLU A 271 -7.73 1.88 -6.28
N ARG A 272 -7.01 2.97 -6.07
CA ARG A 272 -7.42 4.07 -5.17
C ARG A 272 -8.80 4.63 -5.55
N ASN A 273 -9.05 4.84 -6.84
CA ASN A 273 -10.32 5.35 -7.33
C ASN A 273 -11.46 4.33 -7.11
N VAL A 274 -11.20 3.05 -7.36
CA VAL A 274 -12.16 1.96 -7.13
C VAL A 274 -12.45 1.82 -5.63
N MET A 275 -11.44 1.88 -4.77
CA MET A 275 -11.63 1.87 -3.32
C MET A 275 -12.47 3.06 -2.85
N PHE A 276 -12.21 4.27 -3.33
CA PHE A 276 -13.04 5.43 -3.03
C PHE A 276 -14.51 5.22 -3.40
N LEU A 277 -14.77 4.62 -4.56
CA LEU A 277 -16.13 4.29 -5.02
C LEU A 277 -16.80 3.26 -4.11
N ILE A 278 -16.10 2.17 -3.79
CA ILE A 278 -16.61 1.12 -2.88
C ILE A 278 -16.90 1.72 -1.49
N LEU A 279 -15.97 2.51 -0.96
CA LEU A 279 -16.13 3.18 0.33
C LEU A 279 -17.34 4.11 0.32
N THR A 280 -17.53 4.88 -0.73
CA THR A 280 -18.72 5.74 -0.91
C THR A 280 -20.01 4.92 -0.91
N LEU A 281 -20.03 3.76 -1.56
CA LEU A 281 -21.19 2.87 -1.60
C LEU A 281 -21.51 2.31 -0.21
N ILE A 282 -20.51 1.86 0.54
CA ILE A 282 -20.68 1.36 1.92
C ILE A 282 -21.28 2.45 2.82
N ILE A 283 -20.81 3.68 2.67
CA ILE A 283 -21.31 4.85 3.40
C ILE A 283 -22.78 5.13 3.07
N ILE A 284 -23.15 5.07 1.79
CA ILE A 284 -24.53 5.26 1.36
C ILE A 284 -25.44 4.17 1.99
N VAL A 285 -24.99 2.92 1.98
CA VAL A 285 -25.74 1.80 2.61
C VAL A 285 -25.91 2.04 4.11
N ALA A 286 -24.85 2.48 4.80
CA ALA A 286 -24.92 2.83 6.22
C ALA A 286 -25.91 3.96 6.48
N ALA A 287 -25.93 5.01 5.66
CA ALA A 287 -26.87 6.13 5.75
C ALA A 287 -28.33 5.66 5.56
N PHE A 288 -28.60 4.81 4.56
CA PHE A 288 -29.93 4.23 4.38
C PHE A 288 -30.37 3.37 5.56
N ASN A 289 -29.46 2.65 6.18
CA ASN A 289 -29.73 1.84 7.36
C ASN A 289 -30.19 2.72 8.55
N ILE A 290 -29.51 3.87 8.76
CA ILE A 290 -29.89 4.87 9.78
C ILE A 290 -31.27 5.45 9.47
N VAL A 291 -31.50 5.89 8.23
CA VAL A 291 -32.78 6.49 7.81
C VAL A 291 -33.93 5.50 8.03
N SER A 292 -33.80 4.26 7.57
CA SER A 292 -34.82 3.23 7.69
C SER A 292 -35.16 2.92 9.13
N SER A 293 -34.12 2.78 9.97
CA SER A 293 -34.31 2.48 11.40
C SER A 293 -34.96 3.63 12.15
N LEU A 294 -34.59 4.88 11.86
CA LEU A 294 -35.22 6.04 12.51
C LEU A 294 -36.65 6.25 12.03
N ILE A 295 -36.96 5.99 10.75
CA ILE A 295 -38.36 6.03 10.26
C ILE A 295 -39.20 5.02 10.98
N MET A 296 -38.69 3.81 11.19
CA MET A 296 -39.40 2.77 11.94
C MET A 296 -39.59 3.17 13.40
N LEU A 297 -38.55 3.68 14.07
CA LEU A 297 -38.62 4.22 15.42
C LEU A 297 -39.68 5.34 15.53
N VAL A 298 -39.72 6.25 14.56
CA VAL A 298 -40.73 7.34 14.52
C VAL A 298 -42.14 6.78 14.39
N LYS A 299 -42.31 5.75 13.53
CA LYS A 299 -43.60 5.10 13.34
C LYS A 299 -44.10 4.41 14.63
N ASP A 300 -43.21 3.65 15.27
CA ASP A 300 -43.55 2.90 16.52
C ASP A 300 -43.82 3.86 17.70
N LYS A 301 -43.16 5.02 17.74
CA LYS A 301 -43.37 6.04 18.78
C LYS A 301 -44.40 7.12 18.40
N GLY A 302 -45.18 6.91 17.32
CA GLY A 302 -46.16 7.87 16.84
C GLY A 302 -47.17 8.30 17.90
N ARG A 303 -47.69 7.37 18.71
CA ARG A 303 -48.64 7.62 19.82
C ARG A 303 -47.95 8.45 20.93
N ASP A 304 -46.73 8.09 21.33
CA ASP A 304 -45.98 8.85 22.34
C ASP A 304 -45.71 10.29 21.87
N ILE A 305 -45.38 10.48 20.57
CA ILE A 305 -45.23 11.79 19.96
C ILE A 305 -46.51 12.60 20.01
N ALA A 306 -47.65 11.97 19.69
CA ALA A 306 -48.98 12.62 19.74
C ALA A 306 -49.31 13.09 21.16
N ILE A 307 -49.12 12.25 22.19
CA ILE A 307 -49.30 12.59 23.60
C ILE A 307 -48.42 13.76 24.01
N LEU A 308 -47.13 13.73 23.69
CA LEU A 308 -46.22 14.80 24.01
C LEU A 308 -46.63 16.14 23.36
N ARG A 309 -47.15 16.08 22.13
CA ARG A 309 -47.63 17.27 21.42
C ARG A 309 -48.94 17.82 22.01
N THR A 310 -49.87 16.98 22.44
CA THR A 310 -51.07 17.45 23.14
C THR A 310 -50.76 18.05 24.51
N MET A 311 -49.70 17.59 25.17
CA MET A 311 -49.17 18.17 26.42
C MET A 311 -48.35 19.48 26.20
N GLY A 312 -48.22 19.96 24.96
CA GLY A 312 -47.61 21.26 24.65
C GLY A 312 -46.18 21.17 24.09
N ALA A 313 -45.65 19.99 23.76
CA ALA A 313 -44.36 19.89 23.12
C ALA A 313 -44.39 20.49 21.69
N THR A 314 -43.43 21.39 21.40
CA THR A 314 -43.33 22.02 20.08
C THR A 314 -42.79 21.07 19.02
N ARG A 315 -43.10 21.33 17.73
CA ARG A 315 -42.49 20.56 16.59
C ARG A 315 -40.96 20.52 16.67
N GLY A 316 -40.35 21.64 17.05
CA GLY A 316 -38.91 21.72 17.20
C GLY A 316 -38.36 20.86 18.34
N ALA A 317 -39.12 20.70 19.45
CA ALA A 317 -38.72 19.82 20.54
C ALA A 317 -38.72 18.35 20.09
N ILE A 318 -39.77 17.90 19.39
CA ILE A 318 -39.84 16.54 18.83
C ILE A 318 -38.70 16.30 17.84
N MET A 319 -38.46 17.23 16.91
CA MET A 319 -37.34 17.12 15.98
C MET A 319 -35.99 16.97 16.71
N ARG A 320 -35.73 17.75 17.76
CA ARG A 320 -34.49 17.66 18.54
C ARG A 320 -34.35 16.35 19.30
N ILE A 321 -35.47 15.77 19.84
CA ILE A 321 -35.46 14.47 20.50
C ILE A 321 -34.98 13.38 19.54
N PHE A 322 -35.56 13.30 18.35
CA PHE A 322 -35.17 12.27 17.37
C PHE A 322 -33.78 12.51 16.77
N LEU A 323 -33.38 13.77 16.64
CA LEU A 323 -32.02 14.11 16.23
C LEU A 323 -30.99 13.65 17.29
N ILE A 324 -31.27 13.83 18.59
CA ILE A 324 -30.42 13.28 19.66
C ILE A 324 -30.38 11.75 19.60
N CYS A 325 -31.54 11.08 19.41
CA CYS A 325 -31.58 9.62 19.30
C CYS A 325 -30.69 9.10 18.17
N GLY A 326 -30.84 9.63 16.96
CA GLY A 326 -30.07 9.19 15.81
C GLY A 326 -28.58 9.53 15.90
N THR A 327 -28.26 10.75 16.37
CA THR A 327 -26.86 11.15 16.60
C THR A 327 -26.20 10.27 17.66
N SER A 328 -26.90 9.91 18.73
CA SER A 328 -26.39 9.01 19.77
C SER A 328 -26.06 7.62 19.21
N ILE A 329 -26.93 7.06 18.37
CA ILE A 329 -26.68 5.77 17.69
C ILE A 329 -25.46 5.91 16.74
N GLY A 330 -25.38 7.02 16.01
CA GLY A 330 -24.26 7.31 15.12
C GLY A 330 -22.93 7.43 15.86
N VAL A 331 -22.88 8.18 16.95
CA VAL A 331 -21.67 8.36 17.76
C VAL A 331 -21.22 7.05 18.38
N LEU A 332 -22.15 6.30 18.99
CA LEU A 332 -21.85 5.00 19.59
C LEU A 332 -21.41 3.98 18.54
N GLY A 333 -22.13 3.90 17.40
CA GLY A 333 -21.77 3.01 16.30
C GLY A 333 -20.41 3.33 15.70
N THR A 334 -20.13 4.61 15.45
CA THR A 334 -18.82 5.05 14.93
C THR A 334 -17.70 4.78 15.95
N GLY A 335 -17.94 5.04 17.25
CA GLY A 335 -16.95 4.77 18.30
C GLY A 335 -16.64 3.28 18.44
N ILE A 336 -17.65 2.42 18.42
CA ILE A 336 -17.47 0.96 18.44
C ILE A 336 -16.77 0.49 17.17
N GLY A 337 -17.18 0.99 16.01
CA GLY A 337 -16.55 0.67 14.72
C GLY A 337 -15.09 1.06 14.66
N PHE A 338 -14.74 2.25 15.16
CA PHE A 338 -13.36 2.70 15.32
C PHE A 338 -12.55 1.74 16.20
N ALA A 339 -13.07 1.41 17.39
CA ALA A 339 -12.38 0.51 18.31
C ALA A 339 -12.19 -0.89 17.71
N LEU A 340 -13.22 -1.46 17.08
CA LEU A 340 -13.15 -2.77 16.42
C LEU A 340 -12.17 -2.76 15.25
N GLY A 341 -12.22 -1.73 14.40
CA GLY A 341 -11.31 -1.58 13.25
C GLY A 341 -9.86 -1.48 13.70
N LEU A 342 -9.59 -0.65 14.71
CA LEU A 342 -8.24 -0.49 15.24
C LEU A 342 -7.70 -1.78 15.88
N VAL A 343 -8.49 -2.43 16.74
CA VAL A 343 -8.10 -3.71 17.38
C VAL A 343 -7.84 -4.78 16.33
N PHE A 344 -8.67 -4.85 15.29
CA PHE A 344 -8.49 -5.79 14.18
C PHE A 344 -7.18 -5.52 13.44
N CYS A 345 -6.90 -4.28 13.05
CA CYS A 345 -5.66 -3.91 12.34
C CYS A 345 -4.40 -4.21 13.15
N LEU A 346 -4.42 -3.92 14.46
CA LEU A 346 -3.29 -4.19 15.35
C LEU A 346 -3.02 -5.68 15.54
N ASN A 347 -4.04 -6.53 15.38
CA ASN A 347 -3.93 -7.99 15.57
C ASN A 347 -4.11 -8.79 14.28
N ILE A 348 -4.03 -8.14 13.11
CA ILE A 348 -4.37 -8.76 11.82
C ILE A 348 -3.56 -10.03 11.53
N GLU A 349 -2.28 -10.04 11.88
CA GLU A 349 -1.40 -11.19 11.67
C GLU A 349 -1.80 -12.38 12.57
N SER A 350 -2.14 -12.13 13.83
CA SER A 350 -2.62 -13.16 14.76
C SER A 350 -3.97 -13.73 14.31
N ILE A 351 -4.85 -12.86 13.80
CA ILE A 351 -6.16 -13.26 13.25
C ILE A 351 -5.96 -14.12 11.99
N ARG A 352 -5.05 -13.71 11.08
CA ARG A 352 -4.70 -14.49 9.90
C ARG A 352 -4.20 -15.88 10.24
N GLN A 353 -3.26 -15.98 11.20
CA GLN A 353 -2.70 -17.26 11.65
C GLN A 353 -3.78 -18.14 12.29
N ALA A 354 -4.65 -17.57 13.12
CA ALA A 354 -5.77 -18.31 13.72
C ALA A 354 -6.74 -18.86 12.65
N LEU A 355 -7.07 -18.05 11.64
CA LEU A 355 -7.91 -18.47 10.51
C LEU A 355 -7.25 -19.58 9.68
N GLN A 356 -5.95 -19.49 9.40
CA GLN A 356 -5.20 -20.54 8.71
C GLN A 356 -5.19 -21.85 9.51
N ALA A 357 -5.01 -21.77 10.84
CA ALA A 357 -5.06 -22.94 11.70
C ALA A 357 -6.44 -23.62 11.72
N LEU A 358 -7.52 -22.83 11.62
CA LEU A 358 -8.89 -23.34 11.59
C LEU A 358 -9.30 -23.92 10.23
N THR A 359 -8.86 -23.31 9.13
CA THR A 359 -9.26 -23.72 7.77
C THR A 359 -8.34 -24.76 7.15
N GLY A 360 -7.12 -24.93 7.69
CA GLY A 360 -6.10 -25.82 7.14
C GLY A 360 -5.56 -25.40 5.77
N THR A 361 -5.91 -24.20 5.28
CA THR A 361 -5.50 -23.67 3.98
C THR A 361 -4.60 -22.45 4.16
N GLU A 362 -3.58 -22.32 3.35
CA GLU A 362 -2.78 -21.09 3.28
C GLU A 362 -3.60 -19.99 2.61
N LEU A 363 -4.23 -19.15 3.43
CA LEU A 363 -5.05 -18.01 2.96
C LEU A 363 -4.22 -16.96 2.23
N PHE A 364 -2.91 -16.95 2.47
CA PHE A 364 -1.99 -15.96 1.92
C PHE A 364 -0.72 -16.66 1.47
N ASN A 365 -0.65 -16.99 0.18
CA ASN A 365 0.54 -17.62 -0.39
C ASN A 365 1.60 -16.55 -0.68
N ALA A 366 2.72 -16.62 0.02
CA ALA A 366 3.83 -15.69 -0.14
C ALA A 366 4.42 -15.67 -1.56
N GLU A 367 4.27 -16.77 -2.32
CA GLU A 367 4.74 -16.84 -3.70
C GLU A 367 3.87 -16.05 -4.69
N VAL A 368 2.57 -15.96 -4.41
CA VAL A 368 1.60 -15.23 -5.25
C VAL A 368 1.57 -13.75 -4.91
N TYR A 369 1.58 -13.42 -3.62
CA TYR A 369 1.42 -12.04 -3.14
C TYR A 369 2.76 -11.35 -2.85
N PHE A 370 3.89 -12.06 -3.01
CA PHE A 370 5.25 -11.55 -2.75
C PHE A 370 5.50 -11.05 -1.32
N LEU A 371 4.60 -11.35 -0.38
CA LEU A 371 4.62 -10.88 1.00
C LEU A 371 4.54 -12.06 1.96
N THR A 372 5.36 -12.06 2.99
CA THR A 372 5.36 -13.11 4.03
C THR A 372 4.37 -12.85 5.16
N ARG A 373 3.89 -11.62 5.29
CA ARG A 373 2.92 -11.18 6.31
C ARG A 373 1.87 -10.29 5.66
N LEU A 374 0.68 -10.24 6.24
CA LEU A 374 -0.36 -9.32 5.81
C LEU A 374 -0.07 -7.94 6.44
N PRO A 375 0.43 -6.96 5.67
CA PRO A 375 0.73 -5.66 6.23
C PRO A 375 -0.56 -4.87 6.46
N ALA A 376 -0.68 -4.24 7.63
CA ALA A 376 -1.71 -3.23 7.88
C ALA A 376 -1.04 -2.01 8.50
N VAL A 377 -1.13 -0.88 7.83
CA VAL A 377 -0.59 0.39 8.32
C VAL A 377 -1.76 1.34 8.56
N VAL A 378 -1.99 1.62 9.83
CA VAL A 378 -3.05 2.55 10.26
C VAL A 378 -2.53 3.98 10.09
N ASP A 379 -3.07 4.71 9.10
CA ASP A 379 -2.81 6.13 8.93
C ASP A 379 -3.79 6.93 9.81
N PRO A 380 -3.30 7.69 10.83
CA PRO A 380 -4.17 8.46 11.72
C PRO A 380 -5.03 9.49 10.97
N HIS A 381 -4.52 10.06 9.88
CA HIS A 381 -5.25 11.06 9.10
C HIS A 381 -6.48 10.45 8.40
N GLU A 382 -6.31 9.29 7.77
CA GLU A 382 -7.39 8.55 7.12
C GLU A 382 -8.43 8.05 8.13
N VAL A 383 -7.97 7.54 9.28
CA VAL A 383 -8.87 7.12 10.36
C VAL A 383 -9.73 8.29 10.87
N VAL A 384 -9.14 9.46 11.07
CA VAL A 384 -9.89 10.68 11.46
C VAL A 384 -10.89 11.06 10.37
N GLN A 385 -10.53 10.98 9.10
CA GLN A 385 -11.47 11.24 7.99
C GLN A 385 -12.66 10.27 8.01
N VAL A 386 -12.42 8.98 8.20
CA VAL A 386 -13.48 7.95 8.28
C VAL A 386 -14.41 8.22 9.46
N VAL A 387 -13.86 8.54 10.64
CA VAL A 387 -14.64 8.86 11.83
C VAL A 387 -15.49 10.11 11.63
N LEU A 388 -14.90 11.20 11.11
CA LEU A 388 -15.62 12.44 10.82
C LEU A 388 -16.72 12.22 9.76
N MET A 389 -16.43 11.42 8.75
CA MET A 389 -17.39 11.08 7.71
C MET A 389 -18.55 10.23 8.26
N GLY A 390 -18.26 9.24 9.11
CA GLY A 390 -19.29 8.43 9.79
C GLY A 390 -20.19 9.28 10.70
N LEU A 391 -19.62 10.20 11.48
CA LEU A 391 -20.36 11.13 12.32
C LEU A 391 -21.18 12.12 11.50
N GLY A 392 -20.61 12.71 10.45
CA GLY A 392 -21.27 13.65 9.56
C GLY A 392 -22.45 13.02 8.85
N LEU A 393 -22.27 11.81 8.33
CA LEU A 393 -23.35 11.09 7.64
C LEU A 393 -24.47 10.62 8.59
N SER A 394 -24.11 10.16 9.80
CA SER A 394 -25.14 9.83 10.80
C SER A 394 -25.99 11.04 11.14
N LEU A 395 -25.38 12.20 11.28
CA LEU A 395 -26.10 13.45 11.52
C LEU A 395 -27.02 13.81 10.33
N LEU A 396 -26.51 13.77 9.10
CA LEU A 396 -27.29 14.08 7.89
C LEU A 396 -28.44 13.08 7.69
N ALA A 397 -28.19 11.78 7.87
CA ALA A 397 -29.18 10.73 7.75
C ALA A 397 -30.31 10.87 8.78
N THR A 398 -30.04 11.46 9.95
CA THR A 398 -31.05 11.66 10.99
C THR A 398 -31.98 12.85 10.74
N LEU A 399 -31.59 13.80 9.90
CA LEU A 399 -32.35 15.03 9.64
C LEU A 399 -33.75 14.73 9.06
N TYR A 400 -33.82 13.89 8.02
CA TYR A 400 -35.07 13.57 7.35
C TYR A 400 -36.08 12.85 8.27
N PRO A 401 -35.74 11.76 8.97
CA PRO A 401 -36.64 11.11 9.90
C PRO A 401 -37.08 12.01 11.05
N SER A 402 -36.18 12.83 11.59
CA SER A 402 -36.49 13.76 12.68
C SER A 402 -37.48 14.85 12.24
N TRP A 403 -37.32 15.37 11.02
CA TRP A 403 -38.27 16.30 10.44
C TRP A 403 -39.65 15.66 10.21
N ARG A 404 -39.69 14.42 9.74
CA ARG A 404 -40.93 13.65 9.56
C ARG A 404 -41.61 13.42 10.88
N ALA A 405 -40.89 13.06 11.97
CA ALA A 405 -41.44 12.93 13.32
C ALA A 405 -42.12 14.22 13.82
N ALA A 406 -41.52 15.37 13.53
CA ALA A 406 -42.04 16.68 13.92
C ALA A 406 -43.35 17.07 13.19
N LYS A 407 -43.65 16.46 12.04
CA LYS A 407 -44.84 16.72 11.22
C LYS A 407 -46.03 15.80 11.54
N ILE A 408 -45.87 14.79 12.41
CA ILE A 408 -46.98 13.88 12.78
C ILE A 408 -48.12 14.69 13.36
N ASP A 409 -49.36 14.45 12.82
CA ASP A 409 -50.59 15.06 13.34
C ASP A 409 -51.06 14.26 14.57
N PRO A 410 -51.22 14.94 15.73
CA PRO A 410 -51.69 14.28 16.95
C PRO A 410 -53.07 13.63 16.80
N VAL A 411 -53.96 14.22 16.00
CA VAL A 411 -55.32 13.71 15.84
C VAL A 411 -55.35 12.42 15.02
N GLU A 412 -54.59 12.37 13.91
CA GLU A 412 -54.47 11.17 13.10
C GLU A 412 -53.78 10.02 13.84
N ALA A 413 -52.70 10.35 14.58
CA ALA A 413 -51.92 9.34 15.32
C ALA A 413 -52.67 8.72 16.51
N LEU A 414 -53.66 9.42 17.06
CA LEU A 414 -54.52 8.88 18.15
C LEU A 414 -55.81 8.21 17.65
N ARG A 415 -56.22 8.47 16.38
CA ARG A 415 -57.43 7.91 15.77
C ARG A 415 -57.21 6.57 15.07
N ASN A 416 -56.05 6.34 14.52
CA ASN A 416 -55.74 5.09 13.82
C ASN A 416 -55.26 4.03 14.83
N GLU A 417 -56.22 3.24 15.34
CA GLU A 417 -55.99 1.95 15.93
C GLU A 417 -56.05 0.87 14.87
#